data_bbd759f5a7a76c7bb9ed834b4aa8f7f4
#
_entry.id   bbd759f5a7a76c7bb9ed834b4aa8f7f4
#
_cell.length_a   1.000
_cell.length_b   1.000
_cell.length_c   1.000
_cell.angle_alpha   90.00
_cell.angle_beta   90.00
_cell.angle_gamma   90.00
#
_symmetry.space_group_name_H-M   'P 1'
#
loop_
_entity.id
_entity.type
_entity.pdbx_description
1 polymer ?
#
loop_
_entity_poly.entity_id
_entity_poly.type
_entity_poly.pdbx_seq_one_letter_code
_entity_poly.pdbx_strand_id
1 'polypeptide(L)'
;MQIFSVLLYTLSEKITVVALGHRALGTTLPEQKIATKKAAKAVADLVEAGNRVVISHSNGPQVGMIHTAMNEFGKTHPDYTFAPMSVCSAMSQGYIGYDLQTAIRAELISRGIYKPVATILTQVVIDPYDDAFAEPEKIIGRVLTEEEAETEESKGNFVTKLADGTYKRILAAPKPQKIVELETIRTLVDAGQVVIAAGGGGIPVMEQGIDLHGASAIIEKDLSSGLLAQELNADTLLILTSVEKVSLNLGQDNEEYLNTISVDDAKKYMADNQFAPGSMLPKFEAGISFIEKGDNRRTIITDIAHAKDGYFEKTGTIIK
;
A
#
# COMPACT_ATOMS: atom_id res chain seq x y z
N MET A 1 -40.32 -39.32 -4.42
CA MET A 1 -39.04 -38.77 -4.96
C MET A 1 -39.06 -37.26 -4.66
N GLN A 2 -38.60 -36.91 -3.44
CA GLN A 2 -38.59 -35.50 -2.99
C GLN A 2 -37.31 -34.86 -3.51
N ILE A 3 -37.50 -33.85 -4.35
CA ILE A 3 -36.42 -32.99 -4.86
C ILE A 3 -36.06 -32.04 -3.72
N PHE A 4 -34.93 -32.28 -3.06
CA PHE A 4 -34.34 -31.33 -2.14
C PHE A 4 -33.79 -30.14 -3.02
N SER A 5 -34.56 -29.06 -3.09
CA SER A 5 -34.11 -27.78 -3.53
C SER A 5 -33.15 -27.24 -2.47
N VAL A 6 -31.86 -27.46 -2.67
CA VAL A 6 -30.82 -26.76 -1.92
C VAL A 6 -30.81 -25.32 -2.43
N LEU A 7 -31.47 -24.44 -1.69
CA LEU A 7 -31.29 -22.99 -1.83
C LEU A 7 -29.85 -22.68 -1.41
N LEU A 8 -28.93 -22.76 -2.37
CA LEU A 8 -27.63 -22.12 -2.23
C LEU A 8 -27.88 -20.59 -2.24
N TYR A 9 -28.11 -20.03 -1.06
CA TYR A 9 -27.79 -18.63 -0.85
C TYR A 9 -26.27 -18.52 -1.07
N THR A 10 -25.88 -18.18 -2.28
CA THR A 10 -24.57 -17.61 -2.54
C THR A 10 -24.55 -16.27 -1.81
N LEU A 11 -24.12 -16.29 -0.54
CA LEU A 11 -23.61 -15.10 0.12
C LEU A 11 -22.53 -14.59 -0.83
N SER A 12 -22.77 -13.44 -1.45
CA SER A 12 -21.76 -12.78 -2.29
C SER A 12 -20.51 -12.67 -1.42
N GLU A 13 -19.44 -13.39 -1.81
CA GLU A 13 -18.17 -13.33 -1.08
C GLU A 13 -17.70 -11.87 -1.11
N LYS A 14 -17.54 -11.28 0.08
CA LYS A 14 -17.11 -9.89 0.21
C LYS A 14 -15.68 -9.72 -0.28
N ILE A 15 -15.41 -8.61 -0.95
CA ILE A 15 -14.06 -8.24 -1.36
C ILE A 15 -13.43 -7.36 -0.26
N THR A 16 -12.27 -7.78 0.22
CA THR A 16 -11.49 -7.02 1.19
C THR A 16 -10.12 -6.68 0.57
N VAL A 17 -9.83 -5.38 0.46
CA VAL A 17 -8.50 -4.90 0.12
C VAL A 17 -7.73 -4.67 1.40
N VAL A 18 -6.57 -5.34 1.53
CA VAL A 18 -5.68 -5.28 2.69
C VAL A 18 -4.45 -4.46 2.33
N ALA A 19 -4.27 -3.33 2.97
CA ALA A 19 -3.12 -2.45 2.77
C ALA A 19 -2.06 -2.67 3.84
N LEU A 20 -0.99 -3.42 3.53
CA LEU A 20 0.11 -3.70 4.46
C LEU A 20 1.04 -2.50 4.59
N GLY A 21 1.14 -1.92 5.79
CA GLY A 21 2.03 -0.81 6.10
C GLY A 21 3.50 -1.24 6.14
N HIS A 22 4.39 -0.24 6.17
CA HIS A 22 5.84 -0.43 6.18
C HIS A 22 6.32 -1.35 7.32
N ARG A 23 5.84 -1.13 8.56
CA ARG A 23 6.24 -1.95 9.71
C ARG A 23 5.75 -3.41 9.64
N ALA A 24 4.77 -3.67 8.78
CA ALA A 24 4.28 -5.02 8.53
C ALA A 24 5.20 -5.87 7.63
N LEU A 25 6.29 -5.29 7.09
CA LEU A 25 7.20 -5.98 6.16
C LEU A 25 8.66 -5.99 6.60
N GLY A 26 9.05 -5.18 7.60
CA GLY A 26 10.45 -5.06 8.02
C GLY A 26 11.33 -4.30 7.01
N THR A 27 12.59 -4.11 7.37
CA THR A 27 13.60 -3.37 6.59
C THR A 27 14.61 -4.29 5.93
N THR A 28 15.07 -5.29 6.64
CA THR A 28 16.05 -6.27 6.17
C THR A 28 15.38 -7.54 5.66
N LEU A 29 16.08 -8.32 4.83
CA LEU A 29 15.52 -9.57 4.30
C LEU A 29 15.12 -10.58 5.41
N PRO A 30 15.88 -10.80 6.49
CA PRO A 30 15.43 -11.65 7.60
C PRO A 30 14.16 -11.13 8.29
N GLU A 31 14.06 -9.82 8.52
CA GLU A 31 12.86 -9.20 9.08
C GLU A 31 11.66 -9.38 8.16
N GLN A 32 11.84 -9.18 6.85
CA GLN A 32 10.79 -9.37 5.84
C GLN A 32 10.28 -10.81 5.84
N LYS A 33 11.16 -11.80 5.94
CA LYS A 33 10.77 -13.23 6.03
C LYS A 33 9.92 -13.55 7.27
N ILE A 34 10.18 -12.87 8.39
CA ILE A 34 9.37 -13.01 9.62
C ILE A 34 8.04 -12.27 9.45
N ALA A 35 8.09 -11.06 8.93
CA ALA A 35 6.93 -10.20 8.76
C ALA A 35 5.91 -10.77 7.76
N THR A 36 6.37 -11.29 6.63
CA THR A 36 5.49 -11.92 5.63
C THR A 36 4.75 -13.15 6.18
N LYS A 37 5.35 -13.91 7.10
CA LYS A 37 4.65 -15.01 7.79
C LYS A 37 3.52 -14.51 8.70
N LYS A 38 3.72 -13.35 9.37
CA LYS A 38 2.65 -12.73 10.18
C LYS A 38 1.53 -12.20 9.28
N ALA A 39 1.89 -11.55 8.18
CA ALA A 39 0.94 -11.07 7.18
C ALA A 39 0.13 -12.24 6.57
N ALA A 40 0.79 -13.37 6.28
CA ALA A 40 0.15 -14.55 5.74
C ALA A 40 -0.95 -15.10 6.68
N LYS A 41 -0.71 -15.11 8.00
CA LYS A 41 -1.72 -15.54 8.99
C LYS A 41 -2.94 -14.62 8.96
N ALA A 42 -2.72 -13.30 8.98
CA ALA A 42 -3.81 -12.32 8.93
C ALA A 42 -4.63 -12.44 7.64
N VAL A 43 -3.96 -12.62 6.49
CA VAL A 43 -4.63 -12.85 5.19
C VAL A 43 -5.42 -14.16 5.20
N ALA A 44 -4.84 -15.24 5.70
CA ALA A 44 -5.52 -16.53 5.77
C ALA A 44 -6.76 -16.50 6.69
N ASP A 45 -6.71 -15.75 7.78
CA ASP A 45 -7.87 -15.53 8.66
C ASP A 45 -9.04 -14.87 7.92
N LEU A 46 -8.75 -13.90 7.04
CA LEU A 46 -9.77 -13.24 6.21
C LEU A 46 -10.31 -14.16 5.12
N VAL A 47 -9.45 -14.98 4.51
CA VAL A 47 -9.87 -16.00 3.53
C VAL A 47 -10.76 -17.06 4.16
N GLU A 48 -10.42 -17.54 5.37
CA GLU A 48 -11.26 -18.46 6.14
C GLU A 48 -12.62 -17.85 6.53
N ALA A 49 -12.65 -16.52 6.73
CA ALA A 49 -13.88 -15.76 6.97
C ALA A 49 -14.75 -15.59 5.72
N GLY A 50 -14.36 -16.18 4.58
CA GLY A 50 -15.13 -16.14 3.32
C GLY A 50 -14.88 -14.92 2.46
N ASN A 51 -13.76 -14.20 2.66
CA ASN A 51 -13.42 -13.05 1.83
C ASN A 51 -12.64 -13.43 0.58
N ARG A 52 -12.89 -12.69 -0.51
CA ARG A 52 -11.96 -12.53 -1.61
C ARG A 52 -10.96 -11.44 -1.23
N VAL A 53 -9.69 -11.76 -1.17
CA VAL A 53 -8.67 -10.87 -0.60
C VAL A 53 -7.72 -10.36 -1.68
N VAL A 54 -7.56 -9.04 -1.73
CA VAL A 54 -6.52 -8.36 -2.51
C VAL A 54 -5.57 -7.66 -1.54
N ILE A 55 -4.27 -7.76 -1.78
CA ILE A 55 -3.25 -7.24 -0.88
C ILE A 55 -2.42 -6.20 -1.63
N SER A 56 -2.31 -5.01 -1.06
CA SER A 56 -1.27 -4.05 -1.40
C SER A 56 -0.23 -3.99 -0.28
N HIS A 57 0.97 -3.54 -0.57
CA HIS A 57 2.05 -3.49 0.41
C HIS A 57 2.91 -2.25 0.23
N SER A 58 3.53 -1.78 1.31
CA SER A 58 4.58 -0.77 1.25
C SER A 58 5.89 -1.36 0.72
N ASN A 59 6.78 -0.50 0.19
CA ASN A 59 8.08 -0.92 -0.34
C ASN A 59 9.23 0.03 0.04
N GLY A 60 8.99 1.03 0.89
CA GLY A 60 9.94 2.14 1.12
C GLY A 60 11.41 1.73 1.30
N PRO A 61 11.78 0.84 2.25
CA PRO A 61 13.17 0.40 2.41
C PRO A 61 13.68 -0.38 1.21
N GLN A 62 12.85 -1.26 0.65
CA GLN A 62 13.24 -2.16 -0.42
C GLN A 62 13.51 -1.41 -1.72
N VAL A 63 12.63 -0.48 -2.10
CA VAL A 63 12.82 0.33 -3.31
C VAL A 63 14.04 1.26 -3.18
N GLY A 64 14.26 1.82 -1.99
CA GLY A 64 15.42 2.64 -1.70
C GLY A 64 16.74 1.85 -1.80
N MET A 65 16.76 0.63 -1.25
CA MET A 65 17.91 -0.28 -1.36
C MET A 65 18.19 -0.65 -2.81
N ILE A 66 17.17 -1.06 -3.57
CA ILE A 66 17.30 -1.43 -4.99
C ILE A 66 17.83 -0.25 -5.79
N HIS A 67 17.23 0.92 -5.63
CA HIS A 67 17.64 2.13 -6.34
C HIS A 67 19.10 2.50 -6.03
N THR A 68 19.50 2.46 -4.75
CA THR A 68 20.89 2.73 -4.35
C THR A 68 21.85 1.71 -4.95
N ALA A 69 21.57 0.41 -4.81
CA ALA A 69 22.44 -0.65 -5.32
C ALA A 69 22.63 -0.57 -6.85
N MET A 70 21.55 -0.39 -7.60
CA MET A 70 21.60 -0.29 -9.07
C MET A 70 22.40 0.93 -9.52
N ASN A 71 22.20 2.08 -8.88
CA ASN A 71 22.88 3.32 -9.27
C ASN A 71 24.33 3.35 -8.82
N GLU A 72 24.68 2.82 -7.64
CA GLU A 72 26.09 2.70 -7.24
C GLU A 72 26.86 1.73 -8.13
N PHE A 73 26.26 0.61 -8.51
CA PHE A 73 26.86 -0.30 -9.49
C PHE A 73 27.08 0.38 -10.85
N GLY A 74 26.09 1.13 -11.35
CA GLY A 74 26.19 1.85 -12.63
C GLY A 74 27.30 2.90 -12.67
N LYS A 75 27.68 3.53 -11.53
CA LYS A 75 28.80 4.47 -11.46
C LYS A 75 30.15 3.84 -11.83
N THR A 76 30.35 2.59 -11.47
CA THR A 76 31.61 1.87 -11.69
C THR A 76 31.60 0.97 -12.92
N HIS A 77 30.44 0.79 -13.53
CA HIS A 77 30.22 -0.07 -14.69
C HIS A 77 29.43 0.66 -15.76
N PRO A 78 30.09 1.50 -16.60
CA PRO A 78 29.43 2.36 -17.58
C PRO A 78 28.67 1.62 -18.67
N ASP A 79 28.92 0.33 -18.84
CA ASP A 79 28.18 -0.55 -19.76
C ASP A 79 26.75 -0.88 -19.27
N TYR A 80 26.43 -0.55 -18.01
CA TYR A 80 25.12 -0.76 -17.42
C TYR A 80 24.40 0.57 -17.24
N THR A 81 23.08 0.53 -17.45
CA THR A 81 22.23 1.71 -17.31
C THR A 81 21.83 1.93 -15.84
N PHE A 82 21.76 3.19 -15.41
CA PHE A 82 21.13 3.56 -14.15
C PHE A 82 19.64 3.16 -14.18
N ALA A 83 19.15 2.61 -13.06
CA ALA A 83 17.77 2.19 -12.96
C ALA A 83 16.88 3.40 -12.55
N PRO A 84 15.91 3.81 -13.37
CA PRO A 84 14.94 4.80 -13.00
C PRO A 84 14.02 4.30 -11.87
N MET A 85 13.39 5.22 -11.14
CA MET A 85 12.55 4.89 -9.97
C MET A 85 11.39 3.96 -10.31
N SER A 86 10.77 4.12 -11.47
CA SER A 86 9.69 3.24 -11.96
C SER A 86 10.15 1.78 -12.08
N VAL A 87 11.36 1.55 -12.63
CA VAL A 87 11.96 0.20 -12.73
C VAL A 87 12.28 -0.35 -11.34
N CYS A 88 12.84 0.47 -10.44
CA CYS A 88 13.08 0.05 -9.05
C CYS A 88 11.78 -0.30 -8.32
N SER A 89 10.70 0.45 -8.58
CA SER A 89 9.36 0.14 -8.05
C SER A 89 8.86 -1.21 -8.55
N ALA A 90 9.00 -1.51 -9.86
CA ALA A 90 8.65 -2.80 -10.43
C ALA A 90 9.46 -3.95 -9.81
N MET A 91 10.78 -3.77 -9.66
CA MET A 91 11.65 -4.76 -9.00
C MET A 91 11.22 -5.00 -7.54
N SER A 92 10.83 -3.94 -6.82
CA SER A 92 10.37 -4.06 -5.44
C SER A 92 9.05 -4.83 -5.31
N GLN A 93 8.15 -4.68 -6.28
CA GLN A 93 6.90 -5.46 -6.32
C GLN A 93 7.19 -6.96 -6.50
N GLY A 94 8.11 -7.32 -7.39
CA GLY A 94 8.54 -8.70 -7.53
C GLY A 94 9.23 -9.24 -6.29
N TYR A 95 10.14 -8.47 -5.69
CA TYR A 95 10.90 -8.84 -4.50
C TYR A 95 10.01 -9.12 -3.29
N ILE A 96 9.12 -8.18 -2.95
CA ILE A 96 8.21 -8.30 -1.81
C ILE A 96 7.07 -9.28 -2.14
N GLY A 97 6.51 -9.17 -3.35
CA GLY A 97 5.43 -10.03 -3.82
C GLY A 97 5.80 -11.51 -3.81
N TYR A 98 7.02 -11.86 -4.20
CA TYR A 98 7.55 -13.23 -4.12
C TYR A 98 7.49 -13.78 -2.67
N ASP A 99 7.95 -13.00 -1.69
CA ASP A 99 7.96 -13.41 -0.29
C ASP A 99 6.53 -13.54 0.27
N LEU A 100 5.66 -12.56 0.00
CA LEU A 100 4.25 -12.59 0.42
C LEU A 100 3.52 -13.77 -0.22
N GLN A 101 3.63 -13.95 -1.53
CA GLN A 101 2.99 -15.04 -2.27
C GLN A 101 3.40 -16.40 -1.72
N THR A 102 4.69 -16.60 -1.46
CA THR A 102 5.21 -17.85 -0.90
C THR A 102 4.67 -18.09 0.51
N ALA A 103 4.68 -17.07 1.38
CA ALA A 103 4.23 -17.19 2.76
C ALA A 103 2.72 -17.42 2.84
N ILE A 104 1.91 -16.68 2.08
CA ILE A 104 0.45 -16.81 2.06
C ILE A 104 0.04 -18.18 1.52
N ARG A 105 0.66 -18.62 0.41
CA ARG A 105 0.40 -19.96 -0.12
C ARG A 105 0.68 -21.06 0.91
N ALA A 106 1.82 -20.98 1.61
CA ALA A 106 2.19 -21.96 2.62
C ALA A 106 1.17 -21.97 3.79
N GLU A 107 0.76 -20.81 4.28
CA GLU A 107 -0.21 -20.67 5.35
C GLU A 107 -1.59 -21.22 4.94
N LEU A 108 -2.08 -20.88 3.75
CA LEU A 108 -3.36 -21.39 3.25
C LEU A 108 -3.35 -22.92 3.13
N ILE A 109 -2.29 -23.51 2.57
CA ILE A 109 -2.14 -24.96 2.45
C ILE A 109 -2.11 -25.62 3.84
N SER A 110 -1.41 -25.03 4.82
CA SER A 110 -1.34 -25.58 6.18
C SER A 110 -2.72 -25.64 6.86
N ARG A 111 -3.67 -24.79 6.40
CA ARG A 111 -5.09 -24.79 6.85
C ARG A 111 -6.01 -25.64 5.97
N GLY A 112 -5.48 -26.34 4.98
CA GLY A 112 -6.28 -27.13 4.04
C GLY A 112 -7.01 -26.26 2.98
N ILE A 113 -6.61 -25.01 2.78
CA ILE A 113 -7.20 -24.09 1.82
C ILE A 113 -6.36 -24.08 0.54
N TYR A 114 -6.94 -24.55 -0.56
CA TYR A 114 -6.26 -24.64 -1.87
C TYR A 114 -6.68 -23.49 -2.79
N LYS A 115 -6.25 -22.27 -2.45
CA LYS A 115 -6.46 -21.08 -3.30
C LYS A 115 -5.12 -20.66 -3.93
N PRO A 116 -5.07 -20.38 -5.25
CA PRO A 116 -3.90 -19.77 -5.87
C PRO A 116 -3.62 -18.39 -5.29
N VAL A 117 -2.34 -18.03 -5.23
CA VAL A 117 -1.89 -16.69 -4.84
C VAL A 117 -1.05 -16.15 -5.98
N ALA A 118 -1.37 -14.97 -6.49
CA ALA A 118 -0.68 -14.35 -7.61
C ALA A 118 -0.20 -12.93 -7.25
N THR A 119 1.01 -12.59 -7.68
CA THR A 119 1.53 -11.22 -7.64
C THR A 119 1.45 -10.61 -9.03
N ILE A 120 0.80 -9.45 -9.14
CA ILE A 120 0.64 -8.70 -10.38
C ILE A 120 1.53 -7.46 -10.32
N LEU A 121 2.46 -7.34 -11.26
CA LEU A 121 3.15 -6.07 -11.49
C LEU A 121 2.09 -5.05 -11.89
N THR A 122 1.98 -4.00 -11.10
CA THR A 122 0.87 -3.06 -11.21
C THR A 122 1.39 -1.68 -11.50
N GLN A 123 1.00 -1.13 -12.64
CA GLN A 123 1.24 0.23 -13.06
C GLN A 123 0.08 1.12 -12.61
N VAL A 124 0.40 2.33 -12.17
CA VAL A 124 -0.59 3.32 -11.74
C VAL A 124 -0.34 4.62 -12.46
N VAL A 125 -1.35 5.06 -13.19
CA VAL A 125 -1.31 6.33 -13.93
C VAL A 125 -1.37 7.49 -12.95
N ILE A 126 -0.52 8.49 -13.21
CA ILE A 126 -0.45 9.76 -12.47
C ILE A 126 -0.60 10.94 -13.43
N ASP A 127 -1.02 12.08 -12.90
CA ASP A 127 -1.08 13.33 -13.66
C ASP A 127 0.34 13.92 -13.79
N PRO A 128 0.84 14.16 -15.01
CA PRO A 128 2.14 14.82 -15.20
C PRO A 128 2.15 16.28 -14.70
N TYR A 129 0.99 16.87 -14.47
CA TYR A 129 0.80 18.24 -13.99
C TYR A 129 0.40 18.32 -12.52
N ASP A 130 0.48 17.21 -11.76
CA ASP A 130 0.22 17.18 -10.32
C ASP A 130 1.19 18.14 -9.60
N ASP A 131 0.66 18.96 -8.69
CA ASP A 131 1.44 19.96 -7.93
C ASP A 131 2.61 19.33 -7.16
N ALA A 132 2.53 18.06 -6.82
CA ALA A 132 3.60 17.31 -6.17
C ALA A 132 4.92 17.31 -6.98
N PHE A 133 4.89 17.54 -8.29
CA PHE A 133 6.10 17.68 -9.11
C PHE A 133 6.79 19.02 -8.92
N ALA A 134 6.04 20.08 -8.60
CA ALA A 134 6.59 21.39 -8.28
C ALA A 134 7.10 21.44 -6.82
N GLU A 135 6.45 20.71 -5.91
CA GLU A 135 6.75 20.69 -4.49
C GLU A 135 6.96 19.26 -3.99
N PRO A 136 8.08 18.60 -4.36
CA PRO A 136 8.35 17.23 -3.94
C PRO A 136 8.67 17.16 -2.44
N GLU A 137 8.03 16.23 -1.73
CA GLU A 137 8.18 16.08 -0.27
C GLU A 137 8.56 14.66 0.17
N LYS A 138 8.46 13.67 -0.72
CA LYS A 138 8.65 12.27 -0.32
C LYS A 138 10.11 11.91 -0.15
N ILE A 139 10.55 11.75 1.08
CA ILE A 139 11.92 11.36 1.43
C ILE A 139 12.20 9.93 0.96
N ILE A 140 13.34 9.76 0.24
CA ILE A 140 13.79 8.46 -0.26
C ILE A 140 15.29 8.21 -0.03
N GLY A 141 15.68 6.96 -0.14
CA GLY A 141 17.08 6.55 -0.21
C GLY A 141 17.88 6.73 1.08
N ARG A 142 19.19 6.70 0.92
CA ARG A 142 20.15 6.83 2.01
C ARG A 142 20.38 8.29 2.41
N VAL A 143 21.01 8.48 3.54
CA VAL A 143 21.57 9.78 3.94
C VAL A 143 22.70 10.16 2.99
N LEU A 144 22.76 11.43 2.62
CA LEU A 144 23.79 12.03 1.76
C LEU A 144 24.65 12.98 2.59
N THR A 145 25.92 13.11 2.20
CA THR A 145 26.78 14.21 2.62
C THR A 145 26.39 15.50 1.87
N GLU A 146 26.92 16.65 2.28
CA GLU A 146 26.68 17.93 1.59
C GLU A 146 27.17 17.89 0.13
N GLU A 147 28.37 17.37 -0.12
CA GLU A 147 28.94 17.22 -1.47
C GLU A 147 28.10 16.29 -2.36
N GLU A 148 27.58 15.21 -1.80
CA GLU A 148 26.69 14.31 -2.50
C GLU A 148 25.32 14.96 -2.80
N ALA A 149 24.81 15.79 -1.89
CA ALA A 149 23.60 16.57 -2.08
C ALA A 149 23.74 17.56 -3.24
N GLU A 150 24.83 18.34 -3.24
CA GLU A 150 25.15 19.28 -4.35
C GLU A 150 25.27 18.54 -5.70
N THR A 151 25.88 17.33 -5.68
CA THR A 151 25.99 16.49 -6.87
C THR A 151 24.62 16.04 -7.37
N GLU A 152 23.70 15.67 -6.49
CA GLU A 152 22.33 15.26 -6.86
C GLU A 152 21.54 16.47 -7.40
N GLU A 153 21.65 17.64 -6.78
CA GLU A 153 21.01 18.87 -7.25
C GLU A 153 21.51 19.30 -8.62
N SER A 154 22.83 19.18 -8.89
CA SER A 154 23.40 19.47 -10.21
C SER A 154 22.87 18.57 -11.34
N LYS A 155 22.34 17.38 -10.99
CA LYS A 155 21.66 16.46 -11.92
C LYS A 155 20.16 16.75 -12.05
N GLY A 156 19.65 17.80 -11.39
CA GLY A 156 18.24 18.15 -11.38
C GLY A 156 17.39 17.32 -10.39
N ASN A 157 18.02 16.62 -9.44
CA ASN A 157 17.31 15.92 -8.38
C ASN A 157 17.02 16.86 -7.21
N PHE A 158 15.88 16.66 -6.56
CA PHE A 158 15.54 17.41 -5.35
C PHE A 158 16.15 16.77 -4.11
N VAL A 159 16.64 17.60 -3.20
CA VAL A 159 17.26 17.20 -1.94
C VAL A 159 16.69 18.04 -0.79
N THR A 160 16.55 17.47 0.38
CA THR A 160 16.16 18.18 1.60
C THR A 160 17.19 18.00 2.69
N LYS A 161 17.45 19.05 3.47
CA LYS A 161 18.27 19.02 4.65
C LYS A 161 17.43 18.56 5.84
N LEU A 162 17.94 17.57 6.57
CA LEU A 162 17.29 17.05 7.78
C LEU A 162 17.68 17.86 9.01
N ALA A 163 16.92 17.69 10.11
CA ALA A 163 17.16 18.40 11.36
C ALA A 163 18.55 18.11 12.00
N ASP A 164 19.13 16.96 11.71
CA ASP A 164 20.48 16.56 12.14
C ASP A 164 21.60 17.13 11.26
N GLY A 165 21.26 17.93 10.25
CA GLY A 165 22.18 18.56 9.31
C GLY A 165 22.59 17.69 8.13
N THR A 166 22.14 16.43 8.07
CA THR A 166 22.37 15.53 6.94
C THR A 166 21.33 15.81 5.81
N TYR A 167 21.54 15.18 4.64
CA TYR A 167 20.68 15.40 3.49
C TYR A 167 20.05 14.11 3.00
N LYS A 168 18.87 14.21 2.37
CA LYS A 168 18.20 13.11 1.67
C LYS A 168 17.57 13.60 0.37
N ARG A 169 17.48 12.69 -0.59
CA ARG A 169 16.68 12.94 -1.79
C ARG A 169 15.19 12.96 -1.44
N ILE A 170 14.47 13.80 -2.17
CA ILE A 170 13.00 13.84 -2.14
C ILE A 170 12.47 13.64 -3.56
N LEU A 171 11.30 13.03 -3.64
CA LEU A 171 10.58 12.83 -4.90
C LEU A 171 9.15 13.37 -4.80
N ALA A 172 8.59 13.64 -5.97
CA ALA A 172 7.16 13.88 -6.10
C ALA A 172 6.34 12.68 -5.62
N ALA A 173 5.22 12.97 -4.96
CA ALA A 173 4.26 11.96 -4.52
C ALA A 173 2.86 12.27 -5.10
N PRO A 174 2.68 12.18 -6.44
CA PRO A 174 1.43 12.51 -7.11
C PRO A 174 0.31 11.55 -6.72
N LYS A 175 -0.92 12.02 -6.88
CA LYS A 175 -2.11 11.21 -6.59
C LYS A 175 -2.33 10.15 -7.67
N PRO A 176 -2.69 8.91 -7.29
CA PRO A 176 -3.02 7.86 -8.24
C PRO A 176 -4.34 8.19 -8.96
N GLN A 177 -4.38 8.00 -10.29
CA GLN A 177 -5.57 8.26 -11.09
C GLN A 177 -6.27 6.99 -11.59
N LYS A 178 -5.49 5.97 -12.01
CA LYS A 178 -6.01 4.77 -12.64
C LYS A 178 -5.04 3.60 -12.44
N ILE A 179 -5.58 2.42 -12.20
CA ILE A 179 -4.81 1.17 -12.14
C ILE A 179 -4.86 0.50 -13.51
N VAL A 180 -3.70 0.33 -14.14
CA VAL A 180 -3.62 -0.18 -15.53
C VAL A 180 -4.08 -1.64 -15.60
N GLU A 181 -3.62 -2.49 -14.70
CA GLU A 181 -3.92 -3.92 -14.67
C GLU A 181 -5.22 -4.29 -13.95
N LEU A 182 -6.13 -3.33 -13.73
CA LEU A 182 -7.36 -3.52 -12.96
C LEU A 182 -8.19 -4.73 -13.43
N GLU A 183 -8.39 -4.89 -14.73
CA GLU A 183 -9.22 -5.98 -15.28
C GLU A 183 -8.56 -7.35 -15.08
N THR A 184 -7.23 -7.42 -15.13
CA THR A 184 -6.48 -8.64 -14.79
C THR A 184 -6.65 -8.98 -13.32
N ILE A 185 -6.50 -7.99 -12.42
CA ILE A 185 -6.69 -8.15 -10.98
C ILE A 185 -8.12 -8.62 -10.69
N ARG A 186 -9.12 -7.97 -11.28
CA ARG A 186 -10.54 -8.32 -11.14
C ARG A 186 -10.81 -9.77 -11.56
N THR A 187 -10.30 -10.18 -12.72
CA THR A 187 -10.46 -11.54 -13.24
C THR A 187 -9.94 -12.59 -12.26
N LEU A 188 -8.77 -12.36 -11.66
CA LEU A 188 -8.20 -13.29 -10.69
C LEU A 188 -8.99 -13.31 -9.38
N VAL A 189 -9.45 -12.15 -8.91
CA VAL A 189 -10.28 -12.02 -7.70
C VAL A 189 -11.62 -12.74 -7.91
N ASP A 190 -12.25 -12.57 -9.07
CA ASP A 190 -13.52 -13.22 -9.40
C ASP A 190 -13.36 -14.74 -9.57
N ALA A 191 -12.18 -15.20 -9.97
CA ALA A 191 -11.81 -16.61 -9.97
C ALA A 191 -11.47 -17.15 -8.56
N GLY A 192 -11.64 -16.35 -7.49
CA GLY A 192 -11.43 -16.75 -6.10
C GLY A 192 -9.97 -16.85 -5.69
N GLN A 193 -9.04 -16.28 -6.46
CA GLN A 193 -7.62 -16.24 -6.14
C GLN A 193 -7.32 -15.13 -5.12
N VAL A 194 -6.25 -15.30 -4.36
CA VAL A 194 -5.66 -14.23 -3.54
C VAL A 194 -4.69 -13.45 -4.40
N VAL A 195 -4.88 -12.13 -4.51
CA VAL A 195 -4.10 -11.29 -5.42
C VAL A 195 -3.26 -10.29 -4.64
N ILE A 196 -1.98 -10.17 -5.00
CA ILE A 196 -1.08 -9.13 -4.50
C ILE A 196 -0.89 -8.13 -5.65
N ALA A 197 -1.30 -6.87 -5.45
CA ALA A 197 -1.32 -5.84 -6.47
C ALA A 197 -0.99 -4.45 -5.89
N ALA A 198 -0.68 -3.49 -6.73
CA ALA A 198 -0.36 -2.11 -6.38
C ALA A 198 0.71 -1.99 -5.26
N GLY A 199 1.69 -2.90 -5.26
CA GLY A 199 2.80 -2.86 -4.31
C GLY A 199 3.58 -1.55 -4.40
N GLY A 200 3.89 -0.95 -3.24
CA GLY A 200 4.58 0.34 -3.14
C GLY A 200 3.77 1.54 -3.64
N GLY A 201 2.46 1.37 -3.81
CA GLY A 201 1.59 2.36 -4.44
C GLY A 201 1.45 2.20 -5.95
N GLY A 202 2.11 1.20 -6.53
CA GLY A 202 2.17 0.96 -7.97
C GLY A 202 3.44 1.49 -8.62
N ILE A 203 3.68 1.09 -9.86
CA ILE A 203 4.71 1.64 -10.72
C ILE A 203 4.15 2.94 -11.31
N PRO A 204 4.73 4.12 -10.98
CA PRO A 204 4.20 5.39 -11.48
C PRO A 204 4.45 5.52 -12.97
N VAL A 205 3.38 5.74 -13.74
CA VAL A 205 3.43 5.93 -15.19
C VAL A 205 2.59 7.11 -15.64
N MET A 206 3.00 7.75 -16.74
CA MET A 206 2.27 8.82 -17.43
C MET A 206 1.80 8.30 -18.77
N GLU A 207 0.55 8.58 -19.15
CA GLU A 207 0.00 8.24 -20.47
C GLU A 207 0.43 9.27 -21.50
N GLN A 208 1.03 8.81 -22.61
CA GLN A 208 1.32 9.63 -23.80
C GLN A 208 0.80 8.92 -25.04
N GLY A 209 -0.39 9.27 -25.48
CA GLY A 209 -1.07 8.57 -26.56
C GLY A 209 -1.40 7.13 -26.15
N ILE A 210 -0.74 6.15 -26.81
CA ILE A 210 -0.89 4.72 -26.50
C ILE A 210 0.22 4.20 -25.58
N ASP A 211 1.24 4.97 -25.32
CA ASP A 211 2.42 4.55 -24.57
C ASP A 211 2.31 4.93 -23.09
N LEU A 212 2.91 4.10 -22.26
CA LEU A 212 3.08 4.36 -20.81
C LEU A 212 4.54 4.63 -20.53
N HIS A 213 4.83 5.80 -19.99
CA HIS A 213 6.18 6.22 -19.64
C HIS A 213 6.35 6.23 -18.12
N GLY A 214 7.38 5.52 -17.62
CA GLY A 214 7.70 5.50 -16.20
C GLY A 214 8.08 6.88 -15.68
N ALA A 215 7.50 7.29 -14.56
CA ALA A 215 7.76 8.57 -13.93
C ALA A 215 8.80 8.46 -12.80
N SER A 216 9.56 9.54 -12.59
CA SER A 216 10.44 9.70 -11.42
C SER A 216 9.62 10.21 -10.22
N ALA A 217 8.75 9.36 -9.71
CA ALA A 217 7.82 9.67 -8.63
C ALA A 217 7.63 8.45 -7.71
N ILE A 218 6.98 8.66 -6.58
CA ILE A 218 6.50 7.61 -5.69
C ILE A 218 5.04 7.90 -5.37
N ILE A 219 4.18 6.88 -5.47
CA ILE A 219 2.77 7.03 -5.16
C ILE A 219 2.54 6.57 -3.70
N GLU A 220 1.73 7.33 -2.96
CA GLU A 220 1.35 6.91 -1.61
C GLU A 220 0.51 5.63 -1.64
N LYS A 221 1.05 4.59 -0.99
CA LYS A 221 0.43 3.25 -0.97
C LYS A 221 -1.03 3.29 -0.49
N ASP A 222 -1.32 4.08 0.54
CA ASP A 222 -2.67 4.10 1.10
C ASP A 222 -3.67 4.69 0.11
N LEU A 223 -3.30 5.74 -0.65
CA LEU A 223 -4.13 6.30 -1.71
C LEU A 223 -4.38 5.30 -2.84
N SER A 224 -3.33 4.60 -3.30
CA SER A 224 -3.48 3.55 -4.32
C SER A 224 -4.31 2.37 -3.82
N SER A 225 -4.20 2.03 -2.53
CA SER A 225 -5.03 0.96 -1.94
C SER A 225 -6.50 1.35 -1.88
N GLY A 226 -6.78 2.62 -1.56
CA GLY A 226 -8.14 3.18 -1.62
C GLY A 226 -8.71 3.16 -3.03
N LEU A 227 -7.92 3.59 -4.02
CA LEU A 227 -8.30 3.54 -5.44
C LEU A 227 -8.56 2.10 -5.89
N LEU A 228 -7.67 1.16 -5.56
CA LEU A 228 -7.84 -0.26 -5.87
C LEU A 228 -9.13 -0.83 -5.26
N ALA A 229 -9.40 -0.51 -3.99
CA ALA A 229 -10.63 -0.93 -3.32
C ALA A 229 -11.88 -0.33 -3.98
N GLN A 230 -11.81 0.93 -4.36
CA GLN A 230 -12.88 1.62 -5.06
C GLN A 230 -13.16 0.98 -6.42
N GLU A 231 -12.12 0.78 -7.24
CA GLU A 231 -12.26 0.26 -8.62
C GLU A 231 -12.66 -1.23 -8.64
N LEU A 232 -12.28 -2.01 -7.63
CA LEU A 232 -12.73 -3.40 -7.45
C LEU A 232 -14.14 -3.51 -6.85
N ASN A 233 -14.76 -2.42 -6.47
CA ASN A 233 -16.03 -2.43 -5.74
C ASN A 233 -15.95 -3.24 -4.43
N ALA A 234 -14.85 -3.07 -3.70
CA ALA A 234 -14.63 -3.78 -2.44
C ALA A 234 -15.63 -3.33 -1.35
N ASP A 235 -15.91 -4.23 -0.41
CA ASP A 235 -16.75 -3.96 0.78
C ASP A 235 -15.93 -3.32 1.91
N THR A 236 -14.66 -3.71 2.01
CA THR A 236 -13.78 -3.30 3.10
C THR A 236 -12.39 -2.92 2.60
N LEU A 237 -11.91 -1.76 3.04
CA LEU A 237 -10.51 -1.38 3.00
C LEU A 237 -9.91 -1.57 4.40
N LEU A 238 -9.05 -2.58 4.57
CA LEU A 238 -8.37 -2.88 5.82
C LEU A 238 -6.93 -2.39 5.77
N ILE A 239 -6.63 -1.32 6.48
CA ILE A 239 -5.30 -0.70 6.52
C ILE A 239 -4.56 -1.20 7.76
N LEU A 240 -3.54 -2.02 7.55
CA LEU A 240 -2.71 -2.58 8.62
C LEU A 240 -1.48 -1.69 8.85
N THR A 241 -1.40 -1.10 10.03
CA THR A 241 -0.40 -0.13 10.44
C THR A 241 0.33 -0.58 11.72
N SER A 242 0.92 0.35 12.48
CA SER A 242 1.69 0.05 13.69
C SER A 242 0.90 0.22 14.99
N VAL A 243 -0.34 0.67 14.92
CA VAL A 243 -1.19 0.91 16.08
C VAL A 243 -2.48 0.13 15.97
N GLU A 244 -2.97 -0.38 17.10
CA GLU A 244 -4.25 -1.07 17.16
C GLU A 244 -5.41 -0.15 16.86
N LYS A 245 -5.38 1.07 17.42
CA LYS A 245 -6.37 2.11 17.20
C LYS A 245 -5.70 3.45 16.94
N VAL A 246 -6.35 4.29 16.15
CA VAL A 246 -5.94 5.68 15.97
C VAL A 246 -6.37 6.49 17.18
N SER A 247 -5.56 7.45 17.59
CA SER A 247 -5.91 8.38 18.67
C SER A 247 -5.95 9.83 18.18
N LEU A 248 -6.79 10.62 18.83
CA LEU A 248 -6.74 12.07 18.82
C LEU A 248 -5.75 12.55 19.88
N ASN A 249 -5.18 13.72 19.69
CA ASN A 249 -4.24 14.36 20.64
C ASN A 249 -3.08 13.44 21.03
N LEU A 250 -2.54 12.70 20.06
CA LEU A 250 -1.49 11.71 20.27
C LEU A 250 -0.35 12.25 21.15
N GLY A 251 -0.07 11.56 22.25
CA GLY A 251 1.01 11.89 23.19
C GLY A 251 0.69 13.06 24.14
N GLN A 252 -0.56 13.50 24.23
CA GLN A 252 -1.02 14.52 25.16
C GLN A 252 -1.83 13.87 26.31
N ASP A 253 -2.02 14.62 27.40
CA ASP A 253 -2.79 14.13 28.59
C ASP A 253 -4.26 13.80 28.28
N ASN A 254 -4.80 14.37 27.20
CA ASN A 254 -6.16 14.15 26.73
C ASN A 254 -6.20 13.25 25.46
N GLU A 255 -5.25 12.34 25.32
CA GLU A 255 -5.25 11.36 24.24
C GLU A 255 -6.49 10.47 24.31
N GLU A 256 -7.22 10.34 23.20
CA GLU A 256 -8.44 9.57 23.08
C GLU A 256 -8.38 8.62 21.88
N TYR A 257 -8.63 7.32 22.11
CA TYR A 257 -8.66 6.31 21.06
C TYR A 257 -9.99 6.30 20.31
N LEU A 258 -9.90 6.35 19.00
CA LEU A 258 -11.06 6.28 18.10
C LEU A 258 -11.50 4.81 17.91
N ASN A 259 -12.80 4.57 18.08
CA ASN A 259 -13.43 3.27 17.80
C ASN A 259 -14.15 3.32 16.44
N THR A 260 -15.45 3.56 16.43
CA THR A 260 -16.23 3.77 15.21
C THR A 260 -16.53 5.25 15.07
N ILE A 261 -16.21 5.81 13.92
CA ILE A 261 -16.46 7.22 13.60
C ILE A 261 -17.15 7.35 12.24
N SER A 262 -17.89 8.44 12.08
CA SER A 262 -18.49 8.79 10.79
C SER A 262 -17.46 9.39 9.84
N VAL A 263 -17.77 9.42 8.56
CA VAL A 263 -16.98 10.14 7.55
C VAL A 263 -16.87 11.64 7.90
N ASP A 264 -17.95 12.24 8.41
CA ASP A 264 -17.96 13.65 8.78
C ASP A 264 -17.04 13.93 9.97
N ASP A 265 -17.04 13.09 11.01
CA ASP A 265 -16.09 13.20 12.12
C ASP A 265 -14.64 13.03 11.63
N ALA A 266 -14.40 12.07 10.77
CA ALA A 266 -13.07 11.84 10.20
C ALA A 266 -12.57 13.08 9.44
N LYS A 267 -13.41 13.70 8.60
CA LYS A 267 -13.09 14.95 7.89
C LYS A 267 -12.82 16.11 8.85
N LYS A 268 -13.62 16.23 9.91
CA LYS A 268 -13.39 17.23 10.94
C LYS A 268 -12.03 17.06 11.61
N TYR A 269 -11.68 15.85 12.04
CA TYR A 269 -10.38 15.57 12.67
C TYR A 269 -9.21 15.82 11.72
N MET A 270 -9.38 15.57 10.41
CA MET A 270 -8.38 15.94 9.40
C MET A 270 -8.20 17.46 9.32
N ALA A 271 -9.30 18.22 9.27
CA ALA A 271 -9.27 19.69 9.23
C ALA A 271 -8.65 20.29 10.51
N ASP A 272 -8.83 19.62 11.65
CA ASP A 272 -8.24 19.99 12.94
C ASP A 272 -6.77 19.54 13.08
N ASN A 273 -6.13 19.04 12.00
CA ASN A 273 -4.74 18.55 11.94
C ASN A 273 -4.42 17.48 13.00
N GLN A 274 -5.37 16.62 13.33
CA GLN A 274 -5.17 15.53 14.29
C GLN A 274 -4.26 14.43 13.78
N PHE A 275 -4.03 14.32 12.47
CA PHE A 275 -3.31 13.21 11.84
C PHE A 275 -2.01 13.67 11.18
N ALA A 276 -0.92 12.96 11.47
CA ALA A 276 0.39 13.26 10.91
C ALA A 276 0.39 13.14 9.37
N PRO A 277 0.80 14.19 8.62
CA PRO A 277 0.71 14.24 7.15
C PRO A 277 1.44 13.09 6.45
N GLY A 278 2.63 12.71 6.92
CA GLY A 278 3.46 11.68 6.29
C GLY A 278 3.07 10.24 6.60
N SER A 279 2.04 10.00 7.45
CA SER A 279 1.73 8.64 7.92
C SER A 279 0.25 8.34 8.11
N MET A 280 -0.44 9.06 8.99
CA MET A 280 -1.84 8.74 9.33
C MET A 280 -2.83 9.44 8.39
N LEU A 281 -2.56 10.69 8.02
CA LEU A 281 -3.45 11.47 7.14
C LEU A 281 -3.77 10.76 5.81
N PRO A 282 -2.82 10.20 5.05
CA PRO A 282 -3.13 9.48 3.80
C PRO A 282 -4.06 8.27 3.99
N LYS A 283 -4.07 7.65 5.19
CA LYS A 283 -4.97 6.53 5.49
C LYS A 283 -6.42 6.98 5.60
N PHE A 284 -6.64 8.12 6.23
CA PHE A 284 -7.96 8.74 6.32
C PHE A 284 -8.44 9.25 4.97
N GLU A 285 -7.58 9.91 4.21
CA GLU A 285 -7.89 10.35 2.83
C GLU A 285 -8.33 9.18 1.96
N ALA A 286 -7.54 8.10 1.94
CA ALA A 286 -7.84 6.88 1.20
C ALA A 286 -9.15 6.24 1.66
N GLY A 287 -9.34 6.13 2.98
CA GLY A 287 -10.53 5.52 3.57
C GLY A 287 -11.81 6.28 3.28
N ILE A 288 -11.78 7.59 3.42
CA ILE A 288 -12.93 8.47 3.15
C ILE A 288 -13.27 8.43 1.65
N SER A 289 -12.26 8.62 0.78
CA SER A 289 -12.47 8.57 -0.67
C SER A 289 -13.05 7.23 -1.12
N PHE A 290 -12.64 6.12 -0.52
CA PHE A 290 -13.18 4.80 -0.80
C PHE A 290 -14.67 4.68 -0.37
N ILE A 291 -15.01 5.16 0.83
CA ILE A 291 -16.37 5.06 1.38
C ILE A 291 -17.35 5.91 0.56
N GLU A 292 -16.97 7.14 0.24
CA GLU A 292 -17.85 8.08 -0.48
C GLU A 292 -18.20 7.67 -1.92
N LYS A 293 -17.47 6.71 -2.48
CA LYS A 293 -17.68 6.24 -3.86
C LYS A 293 -18.57 5.00 -3.96
N GLY A 294 -19.20 4.56 -2.88
CA GLY A 294 -20.14 3.43 -2.93
C GLY A 294 -20.85 3.18 -1.61
N ASP A 295 -21.94 2.42 -1.69
CA ASP A 295 -22.77 2.11 -0.55
C ASP A 295 -22.22 0.98 0.31
N ASN A 296 -22.52 1.00 1.61
CA ASN A 296 -22.19 -0.05 2.58
C ASN A 296 -20.69 -0.39 2.69
N ARG A 297 -19.82 0.54 2.34
CA ARG A 297 -18.37 0.41 2.46
C ARG A 297 -17.89 0.81 3.85
N ARG A 298 -16.77 0.23 4.26
CA ARG A 298 -16.09 0.61 5.49
C ARG A 298 -14.59 0.57 5.35
N THR A 299 -13.91 1.45 6.07
CA THR A 299 -12.46 1.43 6.23
C THR A 299 -12.12 1.07 7.67
N ILE A 300 -11.16 0.17 7.84
CA ILE A 300 -10.68 -0.28 9.14
C ILE A 300 -9.18 0.00 9.22
N ILE A 301 -8.75 0.69 10.27
CA ILE A 301 -7.34 0.97 10.55
C ILE A 301 -6.98 0.25 11.84
N THR A 302 -6.03 -0.70 11.76
CA THR A 302 -5.56 -1.45 12.92
C THR A 302 -4.14 -1.99 12.68
N ASP A 303 -3.58 -2.73 13.63
CA ASP A 303 -2.32 -3.44 13.43
C ASP A 303 -2.51 -4.87 12.89
N ILE A 304 -1.41 -5.52 12.53
CA ILE A 304 -1.44 -6.84 11.91
C ILE A 304 -1.89 -7.94 12.89
N ALA A 305 -1.66 -7.77 14.20
CA ALA A 305 -2.05 -8.74 15.21
C ALA A 305 -3.57 -8.74 15.42
N HIS A 306 -4.20 -7.60 15.21
CA HIS A 306 -5.63 -7.38 15.38
C HIS A 306 -6.43 -7.38 14.08
N ALA A 307 -5.83 -7.76 12.94
CA ALA A 307 -6.47 -7.72 11.62
C ALA A 307 -7.82 -8.48 11.58
N LYS A 308 -7.87 -9.68 12.15
CA LYS A 308 -9.10 -10.50 12.24
C LYS A 308 -10.16 -9.85 13.14
N ASP A 309 -9.77 -9.43 14.34
CA ASP A 309 -10.70 -8.81 15.28
C ASP A 309 -11.17 -7.44 14.78
N GLY A 310 -10.29 -6.67 14.12
CA GLY A 310 -10.65 -5.44 13.43
C GLY A 310 -11.67 -5.68 12.31
N TYR A 311 -11.46 -6.71 11.47
CA TYR A 311 -12.41 -7.06 10.41
C TYR A 311 -13.81 -7.37 10.97
N PHE A 312 -13.90 -8.03 12.13
CA PHE A 312 -15.15 -8.29 12.83
C PHE A 312 -15.63 -7.15 13.74
N GLU A 313 -15.05 -5.97 13.62
CA GLU A 313 -15.38 -4.74 14.39
C GLU A 313 -15.25 -4.87 15.92
N LYS A 314 -14.41 -5.78 16.40
CA LYS A 314 -14.15 -5.95 17.84
C LYS A 314 -13.09 -4.98 18.36
N THR A 315 -12.23 -4.51 17.49
CA THR A 315 -11.18 -3.51 17.79
C THR A 315 -10.80 -2.76 16.51
N GLY A 316 -9.80 -1.86 16.60
CA GLY A 316 -9.39 -0.99 15.51
C GLY A 316 -10.19 0.31 15.47
N THR A 317 -9.83 1.20 14.54
CA THR A 317 -10.61 2.39 14.20
C THR A 317 -11.38 2.13 12.92
N ILE A 318 -12.70 2.25 12.99
CA ILE A 318 -13.62 1.94 11.89
C ILE A 318 -14.25 3.25 11.40
N ILE A 319 -14.16 3.50 10.11
CA ILE A 319 -14.81 4.63 9.43
C ILE A 319 -15.95 4.07 8.58
N LYS A 320 -17.17 4.59 8.76
CA LYS A 320 -18.37 4.18 8.00
C LYS A 320 -19.47 5.24 8.00
#